data_b26e7a83d2f96bdfe6931477a6448215
#
_entry.id   b26e7a83d2f96bdfe6931477a6448215
#
_cell.length_a   1.000
_cell.length_b   1.000
_cell.length_c   1.000
_cell.angle_alpha   90.00
_cell.angle_beta   90.00
_cell.angle_gamma   90.00
#
_symmetry.space_group_name_H-M   'P 1'
#
loop_
_entity.id
_entity.type
_entity.pdbx_description
1 polymer ?
#
loop_
_entity_poly.entity_id
_entity_poly.type
_entity_poly.pdbx_seq_one_letter_code
_entity_poly.pdbx_strand_id
1 'polypeptide(L)'
;SKGLTAGYLPMSCVMTTDNVYQAFYDDKVEKGFLHSHSFTGNPLACSAALASLELFERDNVLLHNQSLIQVMAHGLQQLADANLPIKFVRQTGMIAVFTLDFSQNLGKAFANLCLDQGVMIRPIGNHVYLIPPYCTTPAEIGHIFGILNHCLQKLCDHIPQIPKGSSQTIDLP
;
A
#
# COMPACT_ATOMS: atom_id res chain seq x y z
N SER A 1 5.89 2.10 14.70
CA SER A 1 5.67 1.39 13.44
C SER A 1 4.19 1.08 13.23
N LYS A 2 3.72 1.08 11.98
CA LYS A 2 2.28 0.95 11.67
C LYS A 2 1.73 -0.46 11.95
N GLY A 3 2.40 -1.49 11.45
CA GLY A 3 1.92 -2.87 11.47
C GLY A 3 2.25 -3.67 12.73
N LEU A 4 3.16 -3.21 13.56
CA LEU A 4 3.65 -3.98 14.71
C LEU A 4 2.55 -4.37 15.70
N THR A 5 1.59 -3.48 15.92
CA THR A 5 0.44 -3.70 16.80
C THR A 5 -0.87 -3.88 16.00
N ALA A 6 -0.79 -4.20 14.72
CA ALA A 6 -1.93 -4.26 13.80
C ALA A 6 -2.83 -3.00 13.82
N GLY A 7 -2.29 -1.85 14.20
CA GLY A 7 -3.01 -0.58 14.30
C GLY A 7 -3.80 -0.35 15.58
N TYR A 8 -3.81 -1.28 16.51
CA TYR A 8 -4.59 -1.18 17.76
C TYR A 8 -4.01 -0.16 18.74
N LEU A 9 -2.68 -0.15 18.90
CA LEU A 9 -2.00 0.74 19.86
C LEU A 9 -0.76 1.39 19.23
N PRO A 10 -0.44 2.65 19.60
CA PRO A 10 0.77 3.29 19.14
C PRO A 10 2.00 2.63 19.79
N MET A 11 2.91 2.15 18.96
CA MET A 11 4.17 1.56 19.37
C MET A 11 5.22 1.71 18.28
N SER A 12 6.46 1.90 18.68
CA SER A 12 7.63 1.78 17.81
C SER A 12 8.66 0.88 18.47
N CYS A 13 9.50 0.25 17.66
CA CYS A 13 10.60 -0.57 18.12
C CYS A 13 11.85 -0.17 17.34
N VAL A 14 12.94 0.00 18.05
CA VAL A 14 14.28 0.20 17.49
C VAL A 14 15.13 -1.00 17.87
N MET A 15 15.68 -1.66 16.87
CA MET A 15 16.59 -2.79 17.04
C MET A 15 18.01 -2.34 16.64
N THR A 16 19.00 -2.88 17.33
CA THR A 16 20.39 -2.56 17.06
C THR A 16 21.29 -3.79 17.25
N THR A 17 22.54 -3.70 16.83
CA THR A 17 23.56 -4.73 17.06
C THR A 17 24.21 -4.55 18.41
N ASP A 18 24.82 -5.64 18.93
CA ASP A 18 25.57 -5.61 20.19
C ASP A 18 26.70 -4.56 20.16
N ASN A 19 27.37 -4.39 19.03
CA ASN A 19 28.43 -3.38 18.90
C ASN A 19 27.94 -1.96 19.16
N VAL A 20 26.73 -1.62 18.68
CA VAL A 20 26.12 -0.33 18.93
C VAL A 20 25.66 -0.23 20.38
N TYR A 21 25.04 -1.28 20.91
CA TYR A 21 24.60 -1.34 22.31
C TYR A 21 25.78 -1.16 23.28
N GLN A 22 26.89 -1.86 23.08
CA GLN A 22 28.10 -1.80 23.93
C GLN A 22 28.75 -0.42 23.95
N ALA A 23 28.57 0.39 22.92
CA ALA A 23 29.06 1.76 22.89
C ALA A 23 28.41 2.67 23.97
N PHE A 24 27.19 2.32 24.39
CA PHE A 24 26.41 3.05 25.39
C PHE A 24 26.32 2.31 26.75
N TYR A 25 26.76 1.05 26.81
CA TYR A 25 26.70 0.23 28.01
C TYR A 25 27.96 0.46 28.86
N ASP A 26 27.87 1.35 29.85
CA ASP A 26 28.98 1.76 30.74
C ASP A 26 28.41 2.19 32.09
N ASP A 27 29.24 2.14 33.14
CA ASP A 27 28.88 2.65 34.48
C ASP A 27 28.89 4.20 34.53
N LYS A 28 29.43 4.85 33.51
CA LYS A 28 29.49 6.30 33.41
C LYS A 28 28.25 6.86 32.72
N VAL A 29 27.54 7.73 33.42
CA VAL A 29 26.28 8.34 32.91
C VAL A 29 26.49 9.10 31.60
N GLU A 30 27.66 9.68 31.40
CA GLU A 30 27.99 10.45 30.18
C GLU A 30 28.03 9.60 28.92
N LYS A 31 28.16 8.27 29.04
CA LYS A 31 28.11 7.32 27.93
C LYS A 31 26.71 6.80 27.67
N GLY A 32 25.80 6.98 28.61
CA GLY A 32 24.43 6.46 28.49
C GLY A 32 23.64 7.15 27.38
N PHE A 33 22.90 6.37 26.58
CA PHE A 33 21.92 6.89 25.65
C PHE A 33 20.63 7.23 26.41
N LEU A 34 20.54 8.44 26.97
CA LEU A 34 19.46 8.89 27.85
C LEU A 34 18.24 9.35 27.05
N HIS A 35 17.80 8.54 26.09
CA HIS A 35 16.60 8.81 25.29
C HIS A 35 15.51 7.82 25.66
N SER A 36 14.45 8.30 26.29
CA SER A 36 13.33 7.48 26.73
C SER A 36 12.00 8.21 26.50
N HIS A 37 10.93 7.46 26.65
CA HIS A 37 9.56 7.94 26.55
C HIS A 37 8.77 7.38 27.74
N SER A 38 7.85 8.17 28.34
CA SER A 38 7.06 7.75 29.51
C SER A 38 6.31 6.43 29.29
N PHE A 39 5.94 6.13 28.06
CA PHE A 39 5.24 4.90 27.71
C PHE A 39 6.14 3.78 27.17
N THR A 40 7.47 3.92 27.31
CA THR A 40 8.41 2.86 26.93
C THR A 40 8.09 1.58 27.69
N GLY A 41 7.99 0.45 26.97
CA GLY A 41 7.64 -0.84 27.56
C GLY A 41 6.19 -0.96 28.01
N ASN A 42 5.27 -0.13 27.50
CA ASN A 42 3.85 -0.21 27.82
C ASN A 42 3.33 -1.66 27.59
N PRO A 43 2.88 -2.37 28.64
CA PRO A 43 2.52 -3.77 28.56
C PRO A 43 1.33 -4.05 27.63
N LEU A 44 0.39 -3.11 27.49
CA LEU A 44 -0.73 -3.25 26.58
C LEU A 44 -0.27 -3.21 25.11
N ALA A 45 0.62 -2.28 24.79
CA ALA A 45 1.19 -2.17 23.44
C ALA A 45 2.09 -3.38 23.13
N CYS A 46 2.87 -3.84 24.09
CA CYS A 46 3.68 -5.06 23.94
C CYS A 46 2.81 -6.30 23.71
N SER A 47 1.73 -6.46 24.47
CA SER A 47 0.78 -7.56 24.29
C SER A 47 0.11 -7.55 22.93
N ALA A 48 -0.30 -6.37 22.45
CA ALA A 48 -0.86 -6.23 21.11
C ALA A 48 0.15 -6.57 20.01
N ALA A 49 1.42 -6.18 20.19
CA ALA A 49 2.49 -6.53 19.25
C ALA A 49 2.77 -8.05 19.24
N LEU A 50 2.83 -8.69 20.41
CA LEU A 50 3.01 -10.14 20.50
C LEU A 50 1.85 -10.88 19.84
N ALA A 51 0.61 -10.51 20.12
CA ALA A 51 -0.56 -11.11 19.50
C ALA A 51 -0.54 -10.96 17.97
N SER A 52 -0.10 -9.80 17.45
CA SER A 52 0.07 -9.59 16.02
C SER A 52 1.11 -10.53 15.41
N LEU A 53 2.25 -10.70 16.08
CA LEU A 53 3.31 -11.63 15.63
C LEU A 53 2.86 -13.09 15.68
N GLU A 54 2.15 -13.50 16.74
CA GLU A 54 1.57 -14.85 16.86
C GLU A 54 0.60 -15.18 15.73
N LEU A 55 -0.22 -14.19 15.30
CA LEU A 55 -1.10 -14.35 14.12
C LEU A 55 -0.30 -14.62 12.84
N PHE A 56 0.81 -13.91 12.64
CA PHE A 56 1.67 -14.14 11.47
C PHE A 56 2.25 -15.55 11.44
N GLU A 57 2.67 -16.08 12.58
CA GLU A 57 3.21 -17.44 12.69
C GLU A 57 2.12 -18.49 12.58
N ARG A 58 1.05 -18.38 13.40
CA ARG A 58 -0.05 -19.34 13.48
C ARG A 58 -0.73 -19.55 12.14
N ASP A 59 -1.01 -18.47 11.42
CA ASP A 59 -1.77 -18.49 10.16
C ASP A 59 -0.85 -18.55 8.93
N ASN A 60 0.48 -18.69 9.13
CA ASN A 60 1.47 -18.70 8.04
C ASN A 60 1.25 -17.58 7.03
N VAL A 61 0.97 -16.36 7.50
CA VAL A 61 0.52 -15.22 6.69
C VAL A 61 1.45 -14.94 5.51
N LEU A 62 2.77 -15.00 5.72
CA LEU A 62 3.75 -14.73 4.66
C LEU A 62 3.69 -15.79 3.55
N LEU A 63 3.46 -17.07 3.90
CA LEU A 63 3.30 -18.14 2.92
C LEU A 63 1.96 -18.00 2.17
N HIS A 64 0.88 -17.70 2.90
CA HIS A 64 -0.42 -17.45 2.29
C HIS A 64 -0.36 -16.30 1.26
N ASN A 65 0.33 -15.22 1.59
CA ASN A 65 0.50 -14.07 0.71
C ASN A 65 1.19 -14.40 -0.62
N GLN A 66 1.99 -15.49 -0.71
CA GLN A 66 2.60 -15.88 -1.98
C GLN A 66 1.55 -16.17 -3.07
N SER A 67 0.43 -16.79 -2.70
CA SER A 67 -0.67 -17.04 -3.63
C SER A 67 -1.36 -15.75 -4.06
N LEU A 68 -1.59 -14.82 -3.13
CA LEU A 68 -2.20 -13.52 -3.40
C LEU A 68 -1.31 -12.66 -4.29
N ILE A 69 0.00 -12.70 -4.08
CA ILE A 69 1.01 -12.02 -4.93
C ILE A 69 0.88 -12.47 -6.38
N GLN A 70 0.69 -13.77 -6.63
CA GLN A 70 0.50 -14.29 -7.99
C GLN A 70 -0.81 -13.83 -8.63
N VAL A 71 -1.90 -13.80 -7.85
CA VAL A 71 -3.19 -13.28 -8.33
C VAL A 71 -3.10 -11.79 -8.68
N MET A 72 -2.42 -11.00 -7.84
CA MET A 72 -2.16 -9.58 -8.11
C MET A 72 -1.29 -9.40 -9.35
N ALA A 73 -0.24 -10.20 -9.52
CA ALA A 73 0.63 -10.18 -10.70
C ALA A 73 -0.16 -10.44 -11.98
N HIS A 74 -1.04 -11.46 -11.94
CA HIS A 74 -1.90 -11.78 -13.07
C HIS A 74 -2.87 -10.63 -13.41
N GLY A 75 -3.55 -10.06 -12.42
CA GLY A 75 -4.43 -8.91 -12.63
C GLY A 75 -3.70 -7.68 -13.18
N LEU A 76 -2.49 -7.43 -12.68
CA LEU A 76 -1.64 -6.34 -13.16
C LEU A 76 -1.19 -6.56 -14.61
N GLN A 77 -0.84 -7.81 -14.97
CA GLN A 77 -0.48 -8.16 -16.34
C GLN A 77 -1.68 -7.99 -17.29
N GLN A 78 -2.88 -8.42 -16.88
CA GLN A 78 -4.10 -8.22 -17.67
C GLN A 78 -4.37 -6.73 -17.95
N LEU A 79 -4.16 -5.85 -16.94
CA LEU A 79 -4.26 -4.39 -17.17
C LEU A 79 -3.21 -3.88 -18.15
N ALA A 80 -1.98 -4.37 -18.06
CA ALA A 80 -0.90 -3.97 -18.95
C ALA A 80 -1.16 -4.41 -20.40
N ASP A 81 -1.74 -5.59 -20.59
CA ASP A 81 -2.05 -6.17 -21.90
C ASP A 81 -3.33 -5.60 -22.54
N ALA A 82 -4.17 -4.90 -21.77
CA ALA A 82 -5.44 -4.36 -22.23
C ALA A 82 -5.33 -3.13 -23.17
N ASN A 83 -4.10 -2.73 -23.53
CA ASN A 83 -3.82 -1.56 -24.36
C ASN A 83 -4.48 -0.26 -23.85
N LEU A 84 -4.56 -0.10 -22.54
CA LEU A 84 -5.07 1.07 -21.85
C LEU A 84 -3.92 2.06 -21.58
N PRO A 85 -4.22 3.36 -21.42
CA PRO A 85 -3.21 4.40 -21.23
C PRO A 85 -2.62 4.35 -19.79
N ILE A 86 -1.85 3.30 -19.53
CA ILE A 86 -1.08 3.13 -18.29
C ILE A 86 0.39 2.88 -18.60
N LYS A 87 1.26 3.24 -17.65
CA LYS A 87 2.70 3.02 -17.74
C LYS A 87 3.31 2.73 -16.37
N PHE A 88 4.59 2.37 -16.35
CA PHE A 88 5.34 2.08 -15.12
C PHE A 88 4.65 1.05 -14.23
N VAL A 89 4.14 0.00 -14.85
CA VAL A 89 3.50 -1.13 -14.17
C VAL A 89 4.55 -1.92 -13.41
N ARG A 90 4.39 -2.10 -12.10
CA ARG A 90 5.34 -2.80 -11.24
C ARG A 90 4.68 -3.37 -9.99
N GLN A 91 5.29 -4.41 -9.43
CA GLN A 91 4.85 -5.05 -8.20
C GLN A 91 6.04 -5.41 -7.31
N THR A 92 5.84 -5.30 -6.01
CA THR A 92 6.73 -5.85 -4.99
C THR A 92 5.88 -6.45 -3.88
N GLY A 93 5.89 -7.78 -3.76
CA GLY A 93 4.99 -8.47 -2.82
C GLY A 93 3.53 -8.08 -3.04
N MET A 94 2.85 -7.71 -1.96
CA MET A 94 1.44 -7.26 -1.96
C MET A 94 1.26 -5.77 -2.33
N ILE A 95 2.27 -5.14 -2.94
CA ILE A 95 2.21 -3.75 -3.39
C ILE A 95 2.25 -3.73 -4.92
N ALA A 96 1.17 -3.29 -5.56
CA ALA A 96 1.09 -3.11 -7.00
C ALA A 96 0.92 -1.63 -7.35
N VAL A 97 1.57 -1.18 -8.42
CA VAL A 97 1.56 0.22 -8.86
C VAL A 97 1.49 0.29 -10.37
N PHE A 98 0.72 1.23 -10.87
CA PHE A 98 0.76 1.70 -12.25
C PHE A 98 0.52 3.20 -12.32
N THR A 99 0.85 3.81 -13.43
CA THR A 99 0.64 5.26 -13.64
C THR A 99 -0.32 5.47 -14.80
N LEU A 100 -1.33 6.31 -14.61
CA LEU A 100 -2.22 6.76 -15.66
C LEU A 100 -1.42 7.62 -16.66
N ASP A 101 -1.39 7.21 -17.93
CA ASP A 101 -0.61 7.88 -18.97
C ASP A 101 -1.42 8.96 -19.69
N PHE A 102 -1.79 9.98 -18.95
CA PHE A 102 -2.47 11.16 -19.44
C PHE A 102 -1.66 12.43 -19.14
N SER A 103 -1.80 13.44 -19.97
CA SER A 103 -1.17 14.76 -19.75
C SER A 103 -1.74 15.51 -18.54
N GLN A 104 -3.00 15.24 -18.21
CA GLN A 104 -3.70 15.81 -17.06
C GLN A 104 -3.61 14.91 -15.83
N ASN A 105 -3.83 15.48 -14.65
CA ASN A 105 -3.97 14.72 -13.43
C ASN A 105 -5.39 14.16 -13.29
N LEU A 106 -5.57 12.90 -13.61
CA LEU A 106 -6.86 12.20 -13.59
C LEU A 106 -7.01 11.22 -12.41
N GLY A 107 -6.05 11.16 -11.51
CA GLY A 107 -6.10 10.21 -10.40
C GLY A 107 -7.36 10.36 -9.55
N LYS A 108 -7.81 11.58 -9.25
CA LYS A 108 -9.04 11.82 -8.48
C LYS A 108 -10.28 11.35 -9.25
N ALA A 109 -10.39 11.69 -10.55
CA ALA A 109 -11.50 11.25 -11.39
C ALA A 109 -11.55 9.71 -11.47
N PHE A 110 -10.41 9.07 -11.69
CA PHE A 110 -10.30 7.62 -11.69
C PHE A 110 -10.70 6.99 -10.34
N ALA A 111 -10.27 7.60 -9.23
CA ALA A 111 -10.64 7.13 -7.89
C ALA A 111 -12.16 7.21 -7.65
N ASN A 112 -12.82 8.26 -8.10
CA ASN A 112 -14.27 8.41 -8.00
C ASN A 112 -14.99 7.32 -8.82
N LEU A 113 -14.58 7.09 -10.07
CA LEU A 113 -15.15 6.01 -10.89
C LEU A 113 -15.02 4.64 -10.22
N CYS A 114 -13.87 4.35 -9.60
CA CYS A 114 -13.67 3.10 -8.87
C CYS A 114 -14.54 3.03 -7.61
N LEU A 115 -14.68 4.14 -6.89
CA LEU A 115 -15.50 4.23 -5.68
C LEU A 115 -16.98 3.98 -5.99
N ASP A 116 -17.50 4.51 -7.10
CA ASP A 116 -18.88 4.26 -7.56
C ASP A 116 -19.13 2.78 -7.89
N GLN A 117 -18.06 2.02 -8.16
CA GLN A 117 -18.11 0.57 -8.35
C GLN A 117 -17.75 -0.22 -7.06
N GLY A 118 -17.61 0.46 -5.92
CA GLY A 118 -17.32 -0.16 -4.62
C GLY A 118 -15.84 -0.40 -4.31
N VAL A 119 -14.92 0.11 -5.12
CA VAL A 119 -13.48 -0.01 -4.89
C VAL A 119 -12.86 1.34 -4.52
N MET A 120 -12.44 1.48 -3.28
CA MET A 120 -11.77 2.68 -2.78
C MET A 120 -10.27 2.60 -3.03
N ILE A 121 -9.76 3.52 -3.84
CA ILE A 121 -8.32 3.71 -4.08
C ILE A 121 -7.89 5.15 -3.74
N ARG A 122 -6.62 5.35 -3.52
CA ARG A 122 -6.05 6.68 -3.18
C ARG A 122 -4.84 7.00 -4.06
N PRO A 123 -5.03 7.40 -5.32
CA PRO A 123 -3.93 7.79 -6.19
C PRO A 123 -3.16 9.00 -5.64
N ILE A 124 -1.87 9.05 -5.97
CA ILE A 124 -1.02 10.22 -5.75
C ILE A 124 -0.73 10.82 -7.13
N GLY A 125 -1.39 11.92 -7.45
CA GLY A 125 -1.41 12.39 -8.84
C GLY A 125 -1.97 11.30 -9.75
N ASN A 126 -1.26 10.97 -10.83
CA ASN A 126 -1.61 9.87 -11.73
C ASN A 126 -1.06 8.50 -11.28
N HIS A 127 -0.37 8.40 -10.14
CA HIS A 127 0.15 7.13 -9.65
C HIS A 127 -0.91 6.38 -8.83
N VAL A 128 -1.37 5.27 -9.35
CA VAL A 128 -2.31 4.36 -8.68
C VAL A 128 -1.51 3.25 -8.00
N TYR A 129 -1.74 3.06 -6.71
CA TYR A 129 -1.14 1.97 -5.96
C TYR A 129 -2.20 1.17 -5.20
N LEU A 130 -1.96 -0.12 -5.07
CA LEU A 130 -2.80 -1.06 -4.35
C LEU A 130 -1.97 -1.73 -3.26
N ILE A 131 -2.49 -1.72 -2.05
CA ILE A 131 -1.91 -2.41 -0.89
C ILE A 131 -3.09 -3.05 -0.14
N PRO A 132 -3.64 -4.16 -0.65
CA PRO A 132 -4.78 -4.81 -0.01
C PRO A 132 -4.36 -5.42 1.33
N PRO A 133 -5.28 -5.52 2.31
CA PRO A 133 -5.06 -6.27 3.53
C PRO A 133 -4.71 -7.74 3.23
N TYR A 134 -3.94 -8.39 4.10
CA TYR A 134 -3.55 -9.79 3.92
C TYR A 134 -4.71 -10.79 4.07
N CYS A 135 -5.86 -10.34 4.61
CA CYS A 135 -7.08 -11.14 4.66
C CYS A 135 -7.93 -11.05 3.37
N THR A 136 -7.51 -10.26 2.36
CA THR A 136 -8.20 -10.16 1.08
C THR A 136 -8.12 -11.51 0.35
N THR A 137 -9.25 -11.95 -0.18
CA THR A 137 -9.31 -13.21 -0.92
C THR A 137 -8.84 -13.07 -2.37
N PRO A 138 -8.44 -14.16 -3.04
CA PRO A 138 -8.13 -14.15 -4.47
C PRO A 138 -9.29 -13.63 -5.35
N ALA A 139 -10.53 -13.94 -4.97
CA ALA A 139 -11.72 -13.49 -5.68
C ALA A 139 -11.90 -11.96 -5.58
N GLU A 140 -11.68 -11.39 -4.38
CA GLU A 140 -11.73 -9.94 -4.17
C GLU A 140 -10.62 -9.22 -4.94
N ILE A 141 -9.42 -9.77 -4.98
CA ILE A 141 -8.32 -9.21 -5.79
C ILE A 141 -8.71 -9.22 -7.28
N GLY A 142 -9.24 -10.34 -7.79
CA GLY A 142 -9.72 -10.43 -9.16
C GLY A 142 -10.83 -9.41 -9.46
N HIS A 143 -11.76 -9.22 -8.53
CA HIS A 143 -12.84 -8.24 -8.63
C HIS A 143 -12.29 -6.80 -8.68
N ILE A 144 -11.32 -6.46 -7.82
CA ILE A 144 -10.64 -5.16 -7.84
C ILE A 144 -10.04 -4.88 -9.22
N PHE A 145 -9.26 -5.81 -9.77
CA PHE A 145 -8.65 -5.63 -11.08
C PHE A 145 -9.67 -5.54 -12.22
N GLY A 146 -10.78 -6.27 -12.14
CA GLY A 146 -11.90 -6.14 -13.07
C GLY A 146 -12.51 -4.75 -13.07
N ILE A 147 -12.72 -4.17 -11.87
CA ILE A 147 -13.23 -2.80 -11.72
C ILE A 147 -12.21 -1.78 -12.23
N LEU A 148 -10.93 -1.94 -11.91
CA LEU A 148 -9.88 -1.04 -12.40
C LEU A 148 -9.83 -1.01 -13.92
N ASN A 149 -9.92 -2.17 -14.58
CA ASN A 149 -9.97 -2.27 -16.03
C ASN A 149 -11.19 -1.53 -16.61
N HIS A 150 -12.38 -1.82 -16.08
CA HIS A 150 -13.62 -1.18 -16.49
C HIS A 150 -13.57 0.35 -16.33
N CYS A 151 -13.10 0.83 -15.18
CA CYS A 151 -12.99 2.26 -14.92
C CYS A 151 -11.93 2.95 -15.79
N LEU A 152 -10.84 2.27 -16.14
CA LEU A 152 -9.85 2.79 -17.09
C LEU A 152 -10.46 2.95 -18.49
N GLN A 153 -11.24 1.96 -18.95
CA GLN A 153 -11.97 2.07 -20.22
C GLN A 153 -12.93 3.25 -20.21
N LYS A 154 -13.77 3.37 -19.18
CA LYS A 154 -14.67 4.51 -19.01
C LYS A 154 -13.93 5.85 -19.01
N LEU A 155 -12.77 5.93 -18.33
CA LEU A 155 -11.97 7.13 -18.28
C LEU A 155 -11.49 7.52 -19.68
N CYS A 156 -11.12 6.55 -20.53
CA CYS A 156 -10.74 6.80 -21.91
C CYS A 156 -11.92 7.31 -22.76
N ASP A 157 -13.11 6.78 -22.56
CA ASP A 157 -14.31 7.16 -23.33
C ASP A 157 -14.79 8.58 -23.01
N HIS A 158 -14.56 9.04 -21.77
CA HIS A 158 -15.02 10.35 -21.30
C HIS A 158 -14.01 11.49 -21.54
N ILE A 159 -12.78 11.16 -21.91
CA ILE A 159 -11.78 12.19 -22.23
C ILE A 159 -11.85 12.48 -23.74
N PRO A 160 -12.33 13.64 -24.16
CA PRO A 160 -12.15 14.08 -25.53
C PRO A 160 -10.65 14.01 -25.84
N GLN A 161 -10.27 13.54 -27.01
CA GLN A 161 -8.88 13.58 -27.48
C GLN A 161 -8.43 15.05 -27.55
N ILE A 162 -7.97 15.59 -26.43
CA ILE A 162 -7.46 16.96 -26.34
C ILE A 162 -6.02 16.93 -26.85
N PRO A 163 -5.67 17.80 -27.82
CA PRO A 163 -4.31 17.89 -28.31
C PRO A 163 -3.34 18.16 -27.15
N LYS A 164 -2.19 17.50 -27.15
CA LYS A 164 -1.11 17.74 -26.20
C LYS A 164 -0.79 19.22 -26.13
N GLY A 165 -1.19 19.92 -25.06
CA GLY A 165 -0.83 21.32 -24.87
C GLY A 165 -1.74 22.21 -23.99
N SER A 166 -2.87 21.75 -23.47
CA SER A 166 -3.72 22.57 -22.60
C SER A 166 -3.86 21.97 -21.19
N SER A 167 -3.41 22.71 -20.18
CA SER A 167 -3.65 22.42 -18.76
C SER A 167 -5.07 22.88 -18.40
N GLN A 168 -6.05 22.01 -18.54
CA GLN A 168 -7.39 22.22 -17.96
C GLN A 168 -7.72 21.10 -17.00
N THR A 169 -8.17 21.46 -15.80
CA THR A 169 -8.78 20.54 -14.83
C THR A 169 -10.16 20.15 -15.37
N ILE A 170 -10.39 18.86 -15.61
CA ILE A 170 -11.72 18.37 -16.01
C ILE A 170 -12.41 17.92 -14.71
N ASP A 171 -13.46 18.64 -14.32
CA ASP A 171 -14.42 18.16 -13.33
C ASP A 171 -15.42 17.26 -14.09
N LEU A 172 -15.35 15.98 -13.82
CA LEU A 172 -16.36 15.01 -14.28
C LEU A 172 -17.57 15.07 -13.33
N PRO A 173 -18.79 14.96 -13.84
CA PRO A 173 -20.01 15.02 -13.04
C PRO A 173 -20.11 13.90 -12.02
#